data_4c0a1ed41990e328e60dc62ab201b951
#
_entry.id   4c0a1ed41990e328e60dc62ab201b951
#
_cell.length_a   1.000
_cell.length_b   1.000
_cell.length_c   1.000
_cell.angle_alpha   90.00
_cell.angle_beta   90.00
_cell.angle_gamma   90.00
#
_symmetry.space_group_name_H-M   'P 1'
#
loop_
_entity.id
_entity.type
_entity.pdbx_description
1 polymer ?
#
loop_
_entity_poly.entity_id
_entity_poly.type
_entity_poly.pdbx_seq_one_letter_code
_entity_poly.pdbx_strand_id
1 'polypeptide(L)'
;MDSRPNIILIMTDQMRGDCMGFAGHPDVKTPYLDSLASKGVYFPNAYSSCPTCVPARAVLHTGLSQRHAGRVGYEDRVDWNYECTMAGELSKAGYYTQCVGKMHVHPLRNYLGFSNVILHDGYLHEYRYPNVEYSENQLIADDYFYWLKDTKGISADVCNTGLDCNGWVARPWIYDEMSHPTNWAVTQSIDFLRRRDPRKPFFLMTSFVRPHAPFDAPQYYFDLYRNKELRKPIKGDWNDEELIKEIGYRYNATTGPLDPHLIKEMQIGYYACITHVDHQIGRLVQALVEHKLIDNTIIIFTSDHGEMLGDHNYIQKARPYQGSIHIPMFISGPEELLGRKYGVDESLVELRDVMPTFIDIAGEIIPESLDGQSMLKNIDRSYIHGEHLYDFCQKSHQFIITKKDKYVWYSQTGEEQYFNLENDPYECHNGINDLEYKERINLLRSILISELEDSEEGYSDGERLIVGCKTKPSLSNATMK
;
A
#
# COMPACT_ATOMS: atom_id res chain seq x y z
N MET A 1 -16.63 -28.84 13.53
CA MET A 1 -15.66 -27.92 12.93
C MET A 1 -16.29 -26.54 12.97
N ASP A 2 -15.52 -25.51 13.20
CA ASP A 2 -15.98 -24.13 13.12
C ASP A 2 -16.44 -23.87 11.67
N SER A 3 -17.63 -23.29 11.48
CA SER A 3 -18.20 -23.05 10.15
C SER A 3 -17.82 -21.69 9.57
N ARG A 4 -17.11 -20.85 10.35
CA ARG A 4 -16.67 -19.54 9.90
C ARG A 4 -15.62 -19.65 8.79
N PRO A 5 -15.61 -18.72 7.82
CA PRO A 5 -14.65 -18.76 6.74
C PRO A 5 -13.24 -18.48 7.23
N ASN A 6 -12.24 -19.01 6.55
CA ASN A 6 -10.87 -18.54 6.68
C ASN A 6 -10.72 -17.18 6.00
N ILE A 7 -9.81 -16.39 6.48
CA ILE A 7 -9.56 -15.04 5.99
C ILE A 7 -8.10 -14.95 5.53
N ILE A 8 -7.88 -14.43 4.34
CA ILE A 8 -6.54 -14.14 3.83
C ILE A 8 -6.48 -12.69 3.38
N LEU A 9 -5.48 -11.96 3.89
CA LEU A 9 -5.06 -10.68 3.35
C LEU A 9 -3.79 -10.90 2.53
N ILE A 10 -3.86 -10.62 1.24
CA ILE A 10 -2.70 -10.56 0.37
C ILE A 10 -2.40 -9.09 0.14
N MET A 11 -1.22 -8.66 0.53
CA MET A 11 -0.83 -7.25 0.46
C MET A 11 0.51 -7.09 -0.26
N THR A 12 0.56 -6.14 -1.17
CA THR A 12 1.80 -5.67 -1.79
C THR A 12 2.25 -4.36 -1.17
N ASP A 13 3.51 -4.01 -1.36
CA ASP A 13 4.03 -2.68 -1.05
C ASP A 13 4.27 -1.91 -2.34
N GLN A 14 3.71 -0.71 -2.43
CA GLN A 14 3.97 0.22 -3.53
C GLN A 14 3.37 -0.22 -4.89
N MET A 15 2.24 -0.95 -4.91
CA MET A 15 1.57 -1.33 -6.15
C MET A 15 0.47 -0.34 -6.53
N ARG A 16 0.55 0.21 -7.73
CA ARG A 16 -0.45 1.11 -8.32
C ARG A 16 -1.78 0.40 -8.54
N GLY A 17 -2.88 1.11 -8.35
CA GLY A 17 -4.23 0.59 -8.58
C GLY A 17 -4.53 0.24 -10.03
N ASP A 18 -3.89 0.94 -10.98
CA ASP A 18 -4.03 0.69 -12.40
C ASP A 18 -3.16 -0.48 -12.93
N CYS A 19 -2.26 -1.05 -12.12
CA CYS A 19 -1.29 -2.06 -12.56
C CYS A 19 -1.79 -3.51 -12.43
N MET A 20 -3.02 -3.77 -12.85
CA MET A 20 -3.58 -5.12 -13.03
C MET A 20 -4.23 -5.25 -14.42
N GLY A 21 -4.24 -6.46 -14.99
CA GLY A 21 -4.97 -6.74 -16.24
C GLY A 21 -6.47 -6.50 -16.07
N PHE A 22 -7.06 -6.90 -14.94
CA PHE A 22 -8.46 -6.66 -14.60
C PHE A 22 -8.81 -5.16 -14.50
N ALA A 23 -7.86 -4.32 -14.08
CA ALA A 23 -7.99 -2.85 -14.06
C ALA A 23 -7.80 -2.22 -15.46
N GLY A 24 -7.50 -3.02 -16.49
CA GLY A 24 -7.34 -2.55 -17.86
C GLY A 24 -5.91 -2.08 -18.21
N HIS A 25 -4.88 -2.39 -17.40
CA HIS A 25 -3.50 -2.01 -17.74
C HIS A 25 -3.05 -2.71 -19.04
N PRO A 26 -2.51 -1.97 -20.04
CA PRO A 26 -2.22 -2.54 -21.35
C PRO A 26 -1.04 -3.53 -21.34
N ASP A 27 -0.08 -3.36 -20.45
CA ASP A 27 1.20 -4.06 -20.50
C ASP A 27 1.36 -5.13 -19.44
N VAL A 28 1.01 -4.81 -18.17
CA VAL A 28 1.22 -5.69 -17.01
C VAL A 28 0.42 -6.98 -17.11
N LYS A 29 1.02 -8.09 -16.72
CA LYS A 29 0.41 -9.42 -16.74
C LYS A 29 0.17 -9.91 -15.32
N THR A 30 -1.10 -10.06 -14.94
CA THR A 30 -1.54 -10.47 -13.61
C THR A 30 -2.64 -11.54 -13.67
N PRO A 31 -2.41 -12.68 -14.38
CA PRO A 31 -3.48 -13.65 -14.65
C PRO A 31 -4.12 -14.25 -13.38
N TYR A 32 -3.37 -14.40 -12.30
CA TYR A 32 -3.90 -14.96 -11.06
C TYR A 32 -4.69 -13.93 -10.25
N LEU A 33 -4.22 -12.68 -10.14
CA LEU A 33 -4.97 -11.57 -9.56
C LEU A 33 -6.25 -11.29 -10.36
N ASP A 34 -6.15 -11.29 -11.69
CA ASP A 34 -7.32 -11.09 -12.57
C ASP A 34 -8.36 -12.19 -12.36
N SER A 35 -7.91 -13.45 -12.20
CA SER A 35 -8.79 -14.58 -11.90
C SER A 35 -9.46 -14.45 -10.52
N LEU A 36 -8.75 -13.99 -9.51
CA LEU A 36 -9.30 -13.73 -8.18
C LEU A 36 -10.31 -12.58 -8.22
N ALA A 37 -9.96 -11.45 -8.83
CA ALA A 37 -10.84 -10.28 -8.96
C ALA A 37 -12.15 -10.62 -9.69
N SER A 38 -12.09 -11.47 -10.74
CA SER A 38 -13.28 -11.93 -11.49
C SER A 38 -14.23 -12.81 -10.67
N LYS A 39 -13.75 -13.39 -9.55
CA LYS A 39 -14.52 -14.21 -8.61
C LYS A 39 -14.75 -13.46 -7.29
N GLY A 40 -15.11 -12.19 -7.40
CA GLY A 40 -15.29 -11.35 -6.24
C GLY A 40 -15.88 -9.98 -6.56
N VAL A 41 -15.61 -9.04 -5.70
CA VAL A 41 -16.02 -7.64 -5.84
C VAL A 41 -14.78 -6.79 -5.98
N TYR A 42 -14.63 -6.11 -7.09
CA TYR A 42 -13.55 -5.17 -7.39
C TYR A 42 -13.98 -3.73 -7.10
N PHE A 43 -13.10 -2.97 -6.45
CA PHE A 43 -13.32 -1.57 -6.09
C PHE A 43 -12.35 -0.67 -6.87
N PRO A 44 -12.79 -0.05 -7.98
CA PRO A 44 -11.94 0.81 -8.80
C PRO A 44 -11.58 2.13 -8.11
N ASN A 45 -12.33 2.56 -7.08
CA ASN A 45 -12.12 3.80 -6.35
C ASN A 45 -11.51 3.51 -4.96
N ALA A 46 -10.40 2.78 -4.93
CA ALA A 46 -9.69 2.43 -3.70
C ALA A 46 -8.46 3.31 -3.50
N TYR A 47 -8.30 3.88 -2.30
CA TYR A 47 -7.27 4.87 -2.04
C TYR A 47 -6.50 4.61 -0.74
N SER A 48 -5.24 5.05 -0.73
CA SER A 48 -4.42 5.22 0.47
C SER A 48 -4.48 6.68 0.91
N SER A 49 -5.08 6.93 2.07
CA SER A 49 -5.27 8.29 2.59
C SER A 49 -3.95 8.94 3.07
N CYS A 50 -2.93 8.14 3.36
CA CYS A 50 -1.58 8.64 3.63
C CYS A 50 -0.55 7.74 2.92
N PRO A 51 -0.12 8.09 1.69
CA PRO A 51 0.52 7.19 0.74
C PRO A 51 2.00 6.95 1.03
N THR A 52 2.31 6.41 2.22
CA THR A 52 3.63 5.85 2.59
C THR A 52 3.46 4.70 3.57
N CYS A 53 4.43 3.78 3.60
CA CYS A 53 4.28 2.47 4.24
C CYS A 53 3.81 2.53 5.71
N VAL A 54 4.46 3.35 6.58
CA VAL A 54 4.15 3.39 8.02
C VAL A 54 2.73 3.87 8.29
N PRO A 55 2.29 5.06 7.81
CA PRO A 55 0.93 5.54 8.07
C PRO A 55 -0.14 4.67 7.39
N ALA A 56 0.07 4.26 6.14
CA ALA A 56 -0.88 3.40 5.41
C ALA A 56 -1.11 2.06 6.15
N ARG A 57 -0.04 1.45 6.66
CA ARG A 57 -0.15 0.21 7.44
C ARG A 57 -0.78 0.44 8.82
N ALA A 58 -0.57 1.60 9.45
CA ALA A 58 -1.28 1.95 10.68
C ALA A 58 -2.79 2.04 10.44
N VAL A 59 -3.21 2.74 9.39
CA VAL A 59 -4.62 2.82 8.95
C VAL A 59 -5.21 1.43 8.71
N LEU A 60 -4.49 0.56 7.98
CA LEU A 60 -4.90 -0.82 7.69
C LEU A 60 -5.09 -1.66 8.96
N HIS A 61 -4.09 -1.66 9.86
CA HIS A 61 -4.10 -2.53 11.04
C HIS A 61 -5.07 -2.07 12.13
N THR A 62 -5.44 -0.80 12.15
CA THR A 62 -6.29 -0.22 13.21
C THR A 62 -7.72 0.07 12.77
N GLY A 63 -7.99 0.17 11.46
CA GLY A 63 -9.30 0.61 10.95
C GLY A 63 -9.60 2.08 11.25
N LEU A 64 -8.60 2.85 11.70
CA LEU A 64 -8.69 4.28 11.99
C LEU A 64 -8.25 5.12 10.79
N SER A 65 -8.70 6.36 10.71
CA SER A 65 -8.12 7.35 9.80
C SER A 65 -6.66 7.64 10.19
N GLN A 66 -5.88 8.19 9.27
CA GLN A 66 -4.48 8.54 9.53
C GLN A 66 -4.34 9.50 10.72
N ARG A 67 -5.31 10.41 10.92
CA ARG A 67 -5.31 11.35 12.06
C ARG A 67 -5.67 10.67 13.39
N HIS A 68 -6.67 9.80 13.40
CA HIS A 68 -7.01 9.04 14.60
C HIS A 68 -5.94 7.99 14.94
N ALA A 69 -5.29 7.40 13.94
CA ALA A 69 -4.11 6.57 14.14
C ALA A 69 -2.86 7.37 14.56
N GLY A 70 -2.91 8.71 14.45
CA GLY A 70 -1.80 9.60 14.77
C GLY A 70 -0.63 9.56 13.80
N ARG A 71 -0.83 9.02 12.57
CA ARG A 71 0.21 8.81 11.56
C ARG A 71 -0.17 9.54 10.28
N VAL A 72 0.35 10.75 10.10
CA VAL A 72 0.01 11.65 9.00
C VAL A 72 1.17 11.87 8.02
N GLY A 73 2.25 11.14 8.20
CA GLY A 73 3.46 11.13 7.36
C GLY A 73 4.37 9.97 7.74
N TYR A 74 5.48 9.83 7.02
CA TYR A 74 6.46 8.79 7.31
C TYR A 74 7.34 9.18 8.49
N GLU A 75 7.26 8.40 9.56
CA GLU A 75 8.18 8.43 10.69
C GLU A 75 8.35 7.02 11.23
N ASP A 76 9.57 6.51 11.19
CA ASP A 76 9.92 5.22 11.77
C ASP A 76 10.27 5.38 13.27
N ARG A 77 10.36 4.29 14.00
CA ARG A 77 10.75 4.23 15.42
C ARG A 77 9.78 4.90 16.40
N VAL A 78 8.55 5.15 16.01
CA VAL A 78 7.47 5.54 16.91
C VAL A 78 6.68 4.31 17.29
N ASP A 79 6.52 4.06 18.60
CA ASP A 79 5.89 2.84 19.13
C ASP A 79 4.46 2.66 18.63
N TRP A 80 4.11 1.42 18.26
CA TRP A 80 2.77 1.04 17.83
C TRP A 80 1.99 0.48 19.03
N ASN A 81 1.40 1.37 19.81
CA ASN A 81 0.65 1.06 21.03
C ASN A 81 -0.86 1.18 20.80
N TYR A 82 -1.40 0.40 19.85
CA TYR A 82 -2.82 0.39 19.54
C TYR A 82 -3.55 -0.70 20.32
N GLU A 83 -4.61 -0.36 21.06
CA GLU A 83 -5.42 -1.30 21.83
C GLU A 83 -6.28 -2.20 20.95
N CYS A 84 -6.79 -1.66 19.85
CA CYS A 84 -7.64 -2.35 18.89
C CYS A 84 -6.87 -2.52 17.56
N THR A 85 -6.63 -3.77 17.18
CA THR A 85 -5.90 -4.11 15.96
C THR A 85 -6.61 -5.23 15.21
N MET A 86 -6.48 -5.25 13.91
CA MET A 86 -7.11 -6.23 13.01
C MET A 86 -6.84 -7.68 13.47
N ALA A 87 -5.58 -8.03 13.73
CA ALA A 87 -5.22 -9.38 14.17
C ALA A 87 -5.66 -9.63 15.62
N GLY A 88 -5.64 -8.61 16.47
CA GLY A 88 -6.10 -8.69 17.85
C GLY A 88 -7.59 -9.02 17.94
N GLU A 89 -8.43 -8.33 17.18
CA GLU A 89 -9.88 -8.59 17.17
C GLU A 89 -10.20 -9.97 16.59
N LEU A 90 -9.53 -10.38 15.50
CA LEU A 90 -9.70 -11.73 14.98
C LEU A 90 -9.19 -12.82 15.91
N SER A 91 -8.12 -12.56 16.68
CA SER A 91 -7.67 -13.48 17.74
C SER A 91 -8.70 -13.62 18.88
N LYS A 92 -9.32 -12.51 19.30
CA LYS A 92 -10.43 -12.51 20.28
C LYS A 92 -11.63 -13.29 19.75
N ALA A 93 -11.90 -13.18 18.45
CA ALA A 93 -12.94 -13.97 17.74
C ALA A 93 -12.57 -15.46 17.61
N GLY A 94 -11.40 -15.91 18.06
CA GLY A 94 -10.98 -17.33 18.05
C GLY A 94 -10.27 -17.79 16.78
N TYR A 95 -9.89 -16.90 15.89
CA TYR A 95 -9.03 -17.21 14.75
C TYR A 95 -7.59 -17.45 15.20
N TYR A 96 -6.90 -18.38 14.55
CA TYR A 96 -5.44 -18.40 14.60
C TYR A 96 -4.91 -17.38 13.60
N THR A 97 -4.15 -16.40 14.08
CA THR A 97 -3.72 -15.28 13.26
C THR A 97 -2.22 -15.37 12.95
N GLN A 98 -1.89 -15.43 11.65
CA GLN A 98 -0.53 -15.57 11.14
C GLN A 98 -0.19 -14.41 10.22
N CYS A 99 0.96 -13.76 10.45
CA CYS A 99 1.57 -12.84 9.49
C CYS A 99 2.80 -13.50 8.86
N VAL A 100 2.98 -13.31 7.55
CA VAL A 100 4.19 -13.66 6.80
C VAL A 100 4.59 -12.46 5.93
N GLY A 101 5.82 -12.00 6.06
CA GLY A 101 6.39 -10.92 5.26
C GLY A 101 6.42 -9.57 5.96
N LYS A 102 6.10 -8.50 5.25
CA LYS A 102 6.30 -7.12 5.72
C LYS A 102 5.19 -6.66 6.68
N MET A 103 5.58 -6.19 7.85
CA MET A 103 4.70 -5.49 8.81
C MET A 103 5.03 -4.01 8.93
N HIS A 104 6.31 -3.66 8.97
CA HIS A 104 6.83 -2.29 9.11
C HIS A 104 6.37 -1.59 10.40
N VAL A 105 6.38 -2.32 11.50
CA VAL A 105 5.97 -1.87 12.83
C VAL A 105 7.17 -1.53 13.71
N HIS A 106 6.95 -0.75 14.75
CA HIS A 106 7.93 -0.51 15.81
C HIS A 106 7.31 -0.74 17.20
N PRO A 107 8.03 -1.34 18.19
CA PRO A 107 9.34 -1.97 17.99
C PRO A 107 9.26 -3.18 17.06
N LEU A 108 10.40 -3.57 16.50
CA LEU A 108 10.48 -4.78 15.69
C LEU A 108 9.91 -5.97 16.43
N ARG A 109 9.21 -6.85 15.71
CA ARG A 109 8.50 -8.02 16.26
C ARG A 109 7.38 -7.66 17.26
N ASN A 110 6.87 -6.43 17.23
CA ASN A 110 5.56 -6.15 17.79
C ASN A 110 4.52 -6.94 16.98
N TYR A 111 3.83 -7.86 17.62
CA TYR A 111 2.93 -8.79 16.94
C TYR A 111 1.58 -8.18 16.58
N LEU A 112 1.23 -7.01 17.09
CA LEU A 112 -0.07 -6.34 16.85
C LEU A 112 -1.29 -7.29 17.00
N GLY A 113 -1.21 -8.26 17.92
CA GLY A 113 -2.26 -9.25 18.15
C GLY A 113 -2.20 -10.50 17.29
N PHE A 114 -1.22 -10.64 16.37
CA PHE A 114 -0.98 -11.89 15.66
C PHE A 114 -0.53 -13.00 16.64
N SER A 115 -0.99 -14.21 16.41
CA SER A 115 -0.54 -15.39 17.17
C SER A 115 0.90 -15.77 16.82
N ASN A 116 1.31 -15.53 15.57
CA ASN A 116 2.67 -15.75 15.09
C ASN A 116 3.01 -14.83 13.94
N VAL A 117 4.30 -14.46 13.83
CA VAL A 117 4.85 -13.58 12.78
C VAL A 117 6.13 -14.20 12.23
N ILE A 118 6.19 -14.35 10.92
CA ILE A 118 7.39 -14.70 10.15
C ILE A 118 7.76 -13.48 9.32
N LEU A 119 8.77 -12.72 9.75
CA LEU A 119 9.01 -11.36 9.34
C LEU A 119 10.00 -11.24 8.18
N HIS A 120 9.66 -10.37 7.23
CA HIS A 120 10.59 -9.84 6.22
C HIS A 120 10.17 -8.40 5.87
N ASP A 121 10.81 -7.43 6.49
CA ASP A 121 10.54 -6.00 6.30
C ASP A 121 11.37 -5.33 5.18
N GLY A 122 12.03 -6.14 4.36
CA GLY A 122 12.91 -5.63 3.31
C GLY A 122 14.22 -5.10 3.88
N TYR A 123 14.76 -4.00 3.31
CA TYR A 123 16.06 -3.43 3.69
C TYR A 123 16.00 -2.44 4.87
N LEU A 124 14.84 -2.25 5.50
CA LEU A 124 14.62 -1.19 6.50
C LEU A 124 15.36 -1.41 7.81
N HIS A 125 15.82 -2.63 8.08
CA HIS A 125 16.54 -2.99 9.30
C HIS A 125 17.86 -2.22 9.47
N GLU A 126 18.50 -1.76 8.39
CA GLU A 126 19.76 -0.99 8.48
C GLU A 126 19.64 0.28 9.31
N TYR A 127 18.48 0.92 9.28
CA TYR A 127 18.24 2.21 9.92
C TYR A 127 17.52 2.10 11.27
N ARG A 128 17.01 0.91 11.64
CA ARG A 128 16.16 0.75 12.82
C ARG A 128 16.94 0.64 14.12
N TYR A 129 18.19 0.16 14.08
CA TYR A 129 19.06 0.03 15.22
C TYR A 129 20.46 0.60 14.90
N PRO A 130 20.64 1.92 14.91
CA PRO A 130 21.90 2.55 14.47
C PRO A 130 23.12 2.22 15.36
N ASN A 131 22.89 1.67 16.55
CA ASN A 131 23.97 1.31 17.50
C ASN A 131 24.27 -0.20 17.52
N VAL A 132 23.65 -0.99 16.63
CA VAL A 132 23.86 -2.42 16.48
C VAL A 132 24.58 -2.67 15.16
N GLU A 133 25.59 -3.53 15.18
CA GLU A 133 26.31 -3.93 13.96
C GLU A 133 25.32 -4.47 12.91
N TYR A 134 25.56 -4.11 11.64
CA TYR A 134 24.67 -4.47 10.53
C TYR A 134 24.31 -5.97 10.48
N SER A 135 25.32 -6.84 10.68
CA SER A 135 25.13 -8.28 10.69
C SER A 135 24.23 -8.78 11.83
N GLU A 136 24.35 -8.17 13.02
CA GLU A 136 23.51 -8.49 14.17
C GLU A 136 22.09 -7.97 13.97
N ASN A 137 21.96 -6.76 13.40
CA ASN A 137 20.68 -6.16 13.07
C ASN A 137 19.85 -7.03 12.15
N GLN A 138 20.44 -7.59 11.10
CA GLN A 138 19.78 -8.50 10.18
C GLN A 138 19.21 -9.73 10.88
N LEU A 139 19.96 -10.31 11.80
CA LEU A 139 19.56 -11.55 12.49
C LEU A 139 18.38 -11.33 13.46
N ILE A 140 18.29 -10.15 14.06
CA ILE A 140 17.22 -9.80 15.02
C ILE A 140 15.96 -9.32 14.27
N ALA A 141 16.15 -8.56 13.21
CA ALA A 141 15.11 -7.80 12.57
C ALA A 141 14.23 -8.63 11.63
N ASP A 142 14.72 -9.77 11.12
CA ASP A 142 14.15 -10.38 9.93
C ASP A 142 14.42 -11.87 9.86
N ASP A 143 13.40 -12.69 9.60
CA ASP A 143 13.53 -14.14 9.52
C ASP A 143 14.07 -14.59 8.15
N TYR A 144 13.82 -13.80 7.08
CA TYR A 144 14.28 -14.11 5.75
C TYR A 144 15.80 -13.99 5.59
N PHE A 145 16.44 -12.98 6.17
CA PHE A 145 17.89 -12.80 6.03
C PHE A 145 18.68 -13.93 6.67
N TYR A 146 18.22 -14.39 7.84
CA TYR A 146 18.81 -15.57 8.45
C TYR A 146 18.69 -16.80 7.55
N TRP A 147 17.48 -17.04 7.02
CA TRP A 147 17.20 -18.15 6.11
C TRP A 147 18.02 -18.05 4.81
N LEU A 148 18.19 -16.85 4.24
CA LEU A 148 18.99 -16.65 3.03
C LEU A 148 20.46 -17.01 3.27
N LYS A 149 21.03 -16.58 4.40
CA LYS A 149 22.41 -16.88 4.77
C LYS A 149 22.62 -18.38 5.05
N ASP A 150 21.67 -19.02 5.71
CA ASP A 150 21.72 -20.46 5.96
C ASP A 150 21.61 -21.26 4.65
N THR A 151 20.83 -20.81 3.70
CA THR A 151 20.58 -21.50 2.43
C THR A 151 21.66 -21.23 1.37
N LYS A 152 22.20 -20.02 1.28
CA LYS A 152 23.13 -19.57 0.22
C LYS A 152 24.55 -19.30 0.72
N GLY A 153 24.79 -19.41 2.01
CA GLY A 153 26.07 -19.15 2.65
C GLY A 153 26.12 -17.78 3.32
N ILE A 154 27.02 -17.64 4.28
CA ILE A 154 27.12 -16.50 5.20
C ILE A 154 27.32 -15.13 4.50
N SER A 155 27.85 -15.12 3.29
CA SER A 155 28.05 -13.92 2.48
C SER A 155 26.81 -13.53 1.66
N ALA A 156 25.74 -14.32 1.68
CA ALA A 156 24.54 -14.02 0.94
C ALA A 156 23.78 -12.87 1.59
N ASP A 157 23.43 -11.88 0.78
CA ASP A 157 22.70 -10.69 1.18
C ASP A 157 21.81 -10.19 0.03
N VAL A 158 20.72 -9.56 0.34
CA VAL A 158 19.85 -8.89 -0.64
C VAL A 158 20.57 -7.73 -1.32
N CYS A 159 21.45 -7.05 -0.60
CA CYS A 159 22.27 -5.95 -1.12
C CYS A 159 23.31 -6.40 -2.16
N ASN A 160 23.57 -7.71 -2.30
CA ASN A 160 24.49 -8.24 -3.31
C ASN A 160 24.02 -8.01 -4.75
N THR A 161 22.76 -7.64 -4.96
CA THR A 161 22.28 -7.12 -6.25
C THR A 161 22.94 -5.80 -6.64
N GLY A 162 23.48 -5.05 -5.67
CA GLY A 162 24.01 -3.71 -5.84
C GLY A 162 22.92 -2.65 -6.03
N LEU A 163 21.67 -2.94 -5.65
CA LEU A 163 20.54 -2.03 -5.73
C LEU A 163 20.20 -1.46 -4.35
N ASP A 164 19.75 -0.21 -4.33
CA ASP A 164 19.23 0.47 -3.14
C ASP A 164 17.74 0.16 -2.92
N CYS A 165 17.30 0.13 -1.67
CA CYS A 165 15.91 -0.17 -1.30
C CYS A 165 14.90 0.91 -1.73
N ASN A 166 15.34 2.11 -2.07
CA ASN A 166 14.52 3.19 -2.62
C ASN A 166 15.01 3.64 -4.01
N GLY A 167 15.87 2.85 -4.64
CA GLY A 167 16.37 3.13 -5.97
C GLY A 167 15.37 2.75 -7.06
N TRP A 168 15.28 3.57 -8.09
CA TRP A 168 14.48 3.28 -9.30
C TRP A 168 15.22 2.41 -10.33
N VAL A 169 16.48 2.09 -10.09
CA VAL A 169 17.29 1.22 -10.96
C VAL A 169 16.81 -0.22 -10.84
N ALA A 170 16.72 -0.88 -11.98
CA ALA A 170 16.25 -2.26 -12.08
C ALA A 170 17.38 -3.22 -12.50
N ARG A 171 17.43 -4.39 -11.88
CA ARG A 171 18.39 -5.45 -12.19
C ARG A 171 17.83 -6.79 -11.73
N PRO A 172 17.93 -7.86 -12.54
CA PRO A 172 17.46 -9.18 -12.14
C PRO A 172 18.12 -9.71 -10.87
N TRP A 173 17.35 -10.49 -10.11
CA TRP A 173 17.80 -11.22 -8.93
C TRP A 173 19.02 -12.10 -9.24
N ILE A 174 20.01 -12.08 -8.37
CA ILE A 174 21.31 -12.72 -8.63
C ILE A 174 21.40 -14.19 -8.17
N TYR A 175 20.48 -14.62 -7.32
CA TYR A 175 20.40 -16.02 -6.88
C TYR A 175 19.29 -16.75 -7.65
N ASP A 176 19.05 -18.03 -7.34
CA ASP A 176 17.91 -18.75 -7.92
C ASP A 176 16.57 -18.15 -7.44
N GLU A 177 15.56 -18.29 -8.29
CA GLU A 177 14.23 -17.74 -8.05
C GLU A 177 13.62 -18.17 -6.71
N MET A 178 13.85 -19.44 -6.29
CA MET A 178 13.29 -19.96 -5.05
C MET A 178 13.84 -19.24 -3.81
N SER A 179 15.00 -18.60 -3.92
CA SER A 179 15.58 -17.80 -2.84
C SER A 179 15.14 -16.35 -2.85
N HIS A 180 14.36 -15.90 -3.84
CA HIS A 180 13.81 -14.55 -3.85
C HIS A 180 12.83 -14.34 -2.68
N PRO A 181 12.83 -13.17 -1.99
CA PRO A 181 11.96 -12.94 -0.84
C PRO A 181 10.47 -13.10 -1.14
N THR A 182 10.02 -12.79 -2.36
CA THR A 182 8.63 -13.03 -2.81
C THR A 182 8.28 -14.52 -2.82
N ASN A 183 9.17 -15.38 -3.32
CA ASN A 183 8.99 -16.84 -3.29
C ASN A 183 9.01 -17.38 -1.87
N TRP A 184 9.93 -16.86 -1.04
CA TRP A 184 10.06 -17.28 0.35
C TRP A 184 8.80 -16.96 1.15
N ALA A 185 8.23 -15.75 1.03
CA ALA A 185 7.02 -15.36 1.73
C ALA A 185 5.84 -16.30 1.41
N VAL A 186 5.65 -16.66 0.13
CA VAL A 186 4.61 -17.61 -0.25
C VAL A 186 4.93 -19.02 0.25
N THR A 187 6.19 -19.44 0.22
CA THR A 187 6.59 -20.75 0.76
C THR A 187 6.29 -20.87 2.26
N GLN A 188 6.56 -19.81 3.05
CA GLN A 188 6.21 -19.76 4.47
C GLN A 188 4.68 -19.76 4.68
N SER A 189 3.94 -19.06 3.84
CA SER A 189 2.48 -19.03 3.88
C SER A 189 1.88 -20.42 3.59
N ILE A 190 2.40 -21.13 2.61
CA ILE A 190 2.00 -22.52 2.28
C ILE A 190 2.38 -23.48 3.42
N ASP A 191 3.55 -23.31 4.02
CA ASP A 191 3.96 -24.13 5.16
C ASP A 191 3.02 -23.93 6.37
N PHE A 192 2.59 -22.70 6.63
CA PHE A 192 1.54 -22.44 7.61
C PHE A 192 0.24 -23.19 7.27
N LEU A 193 -0.27 -23.10 6.03
CA LEU A 193 -1.49 -23.81 5.62
C LEU A 193 -1.38 -25.32 5.86
N ARG A 194 -0.21 -25.89 5.62
CA ARG A 194 0.06 -27.32 5.82
C ARG A 194 0.07 -27.74 7.29
N ARG A 195 0.57 -26.86 8.19
CA ARG A 195 0.82 -27.19 9.64
C ARG A 195 -0.26 -26.67 10.57
N ARG A 196 -1.21 -25.85 10.09
CA ARG A 196 -2.25 -25.26 10.93
C ARG A 196 -3.10 -26.29 11.65
N ASP A 197 -3.73 -25.92 12.75
CA ASP A 197 -4.82 -26.70 13.38
C ASP A 197 -6.07 -26.67 12.47
N PRO A 198 -6.48 -27.81 11.89
CA PRO A 198 -7.62 -27.85 10.95
C PRO A 198 -8.97 -27.60 11.63
N ARG A 199 -9.03 -27.56 12.96
CA ARG A 199 -10.27 -27.35 13.73
C ARG A 199 -10.58 -25.86 13.97
N LYS A 200 -9.61 -24.96 13.70
CA LYS A 200 -9.75 -23.52 13.90
C LYS A 200 -9.79 -22.79 12.57
N PRO A 201 -10.62 -21.76 12.43
CA PRO A 201 -10.49 -20.83 11.32
C PRO A 201 -9.17 -20.05 11.48
N PHE A 202 -8.62 -19.58 10.40
CA PHE A 202 -7.38 -18.80 10.42
C PHE A 202 -7.53 -17.45 9.71
N PHE A 203 -6.74 -16.50 10.16
CA PHE A 203 -6.40 -15.29 9.45
C PHE A 203 -4.94 -15.35 9.04
N LEU A 204 -4.68 -15.33 7.74
CA LEU A 204 -3.33 -15.29 7.17
C LEU A 204 -3.12 -13.96 6.45
N MET A 205 -2.17 -13.16 6.91
CA MET A 205 -1.65 -12.02 6.17
C MET A 205 -0.37 -12.43 5.44
N THR A 206 -0.39 -12.42 4.11
CA THR A 206 0.80 -12.57 3.27
C THR A 206 1.14 -11.22 2.68
N SER A 207 2.18 -10.56 3.20
CA SER A 207 2.56 -9.20 2.87
C SER A 207 3.91 -9.15 2.16
N PHE A 208 3.89 -8.82 0.87
CA PHE A 208 5.07 -8.72 0.04
C PHE A 208 5.77 -7.38 0.20
N VAL A 209 7.10 -7.37 0.08
CA VAL A 209 7.88 -6.14 -0.10
C VAL A 209 7.75 -5.65 -1.54
N ARG A 210 7.67 -6.55 -2.53
CA ARG A 210 7.52 -6.18 -3.94
C ARG A 210 6.06 -5.80 -4.26
N PRO A 211 5.89 -4.87 -5.23
CA PRO A 211 6.87 -4.30 -6.16
C PRO A 211 7.65 -3.08 -5.66
N HIS A 212 7.68 -2.76 -4.35
CA HIS A 212 8.61 -1.76 -3.80
C HIS A 212 10.06 -2.07 -4.24
N ALA A 213 10.83 -1.04 -4.50
CA ALA A 213 12.25 -1.19 -4.84
C ALA A 213 13.02 -2.04 -3.78
N PRO A 214 14.09 -2.73 -4.16
CA PRO A 214 14.70 -2.76 -5.49
C PRO A 214 13.85 -3.53 -6.51
N PHE A 215 13.92 -3.11 -7.77
CA PHE A 215 13.24 -3.79 -8.86
C PHE A 215 14.10 -4.97 -9.34
N ASP A 216 14.00 -6.09 -8.64
CA ASP A 216 14.94 -7.23 -8.70
C ASP A 216 14.25 -8.58 -8.97
N ALA A 217 13.10 -8.59 -9.64
CA ALA A 217 12.47 -9.85 -10.03
C ALA A 217 13.47 -10.80 -10.75
N PRO A 218 13.25 -12.13 -10.74
CA PRO A 218 14.06 -13.06 -11.52
C PRO A 218 14.08 -12.72 -13.02
N GLN A 219 15.16 -13.07 -13.73
CA GLN A 219 15.41 -12.71 -15.13
C GLN A 219 14.23 -13.03 -16.07
N TYR A 220 13.55 -14.17 -15.87
CA TYR A 220 12.40 -14.55 -16.68
C TYR A 220 11.33 -13.47 -16.76
N TYR A 221 11.03 -12.79 -15.64
CA TYR A 221 10.01 -11.75 -15.58
C TYR A 221 10.44 -10.46 -16.28
N PHE A 222 11.73 -10.12 -16.26
CA PHE A 222 12.29 -9.02 -17.05
C PHE A 222 12.12 -9.27 -18.56
N ASP A 223 12.37 -10.50 -19.00
CA ASP A 223 12.32 -10.86 -20.41
C ASP A 223 10.90 -10.78 -20.99
N LEU A 224 9.85 -10.90 -20.14
CA LEU A 224 8.47 -10.69 -20.55
C LEU A 224 8.19 -9.26 -21.07
N TYR A 225 8.96 -8.27 -20.63
CA TYR A 225 8.73 -6.85 -20.91
C TYR A 225 9.82 -6.20 -21.75
N ARG A 226 11.03 -6.73 -21.80
CA ARG A 226 12.22 -6.13 -22.41
C ARG A 226 12.02 -5.68 -23.86
N ASN A 227 11.31 -6.46 -24.66
CA ASN A 227 11.09 -6.22 -26.08
C ASN A 227 9.72 -5.62 -26.39
N LYS A 228 9.00 -5.10 -25.39
CA LYS A 228 7.71 -4.44 -25.60
C LYS A 228 7.85 -2.93 -25.62
N GLU A 229 6.98 -2.28 -26.37
CA GLU A 229 6.68 -0.89 -26.11
C GLU A 229 5.77 -0.83 -24.89
N LEU A 230 6.17 -0.03 -23.91
CA LEU A 230 5.42 0.16 -22.67
C LEU A 230 4.73 1.51 -22.68
N ARG A 231 3.67 1.64 -21.88
CA ARG A 231 2.96 2.91 -21.67
C ARG A 231 3.96 4.01 -21.30
N LYS A 232 3.94 5.12 -22.02
CA LYS A 232 4.75 6.29 -21.65
C LYS A 232 4.20 6.91 -20.35
N PRO A 233 5.08 7.46 -19.50
CA PRO A 233 4.64 8.24 -18.38
C PRO A 233 3.75 9.42 -18.81
N ILE A 234 2.79 9.73 -17.97
CA ILE A 234 1.84 10.81 -18.19
C ILE A 234 2.46 12.12 -17.72
N LYS A 235 2.16 13.21 -18.42
CA LYS A 235 2.61 14.55 -18.03
C LYS A 235 1.42 15.50 -17.99
N GLY A 236 1.30 16.23 -16.89
CA GLY A 236 0.34 17.32 -16.75
C GLY A 236 0.88 18.66 -17.25
N ASP A 237 -0.02 19.58 -17.59
CA ASP A 237 0.29 20.95 -18.02
C ASP A 237 0.83 21.83 -16.87
N TRP A 238 0.71 21.36 -15.65
CA TRP A 238 1.13 22.00 -14.41
C TRP A 238 2.54 21.57 -13.94
N ASN A 239 3.21 20.67 -14.65
CA ASN A 239 4.54 20.22 -14.28
C ASN A 239 5.62 21.26 -14.60
N ASP A 240 6.41 21.61 -13.59
CA ASP A 240 7.59 22.45 -13.78
C ASP A 240 8.78 21.60 -14.22
N GLU A 241 9.08 21.64 -15.52
CA GLU A 241 10.22 20.90 -16.10
C GLU A 241 11.59 21.46 -15.68
N GLU A 242 11.69 22.71 -15.22
CA GLU A 242 12.96 23.30 -14.82
C GLU A 242 13.38 22.87 -13.42
N LEU A 243 12.46 22.82 -12.47
CA LEU A 243 12.69 22.29 -11.12
C LEU A 243 13.18 20.84 -11.15
N ILE A 244 12.78 20.12 -12.17
CA ILE A 244 13.03 18.70 -12.39
C ILE A 244 14.46 18.48 -12.91
N LYS A 245 15.00 19.36 -13.75
CA LYS A 245 16.35 19.24 -14.31
C LYS A 245 17.46 19.31 -13.26
N GLU A 246 17.22 19.99 -12.15
CA GLU A 246 18.22 20.18 -11.08
C GLU A 246 18.41 18.92 -10.21
N ILE A 247 17.42 18.02 -10.13
CA ILE A 247 17.44 16.89 -9.19
C ILE A 247 18.22 15.70 -9.75
N GLY A 248 18.40 15.64 -11.04
CA GLY A 248 19.39 14.82 -11.73
C GLY A 248 19.25 13.32 -11.59
N TYR A 249 20.25 12.63 -12.09
CA TYR A 249 20.36 11.18 -12.25
C TYR A 249 20.68 10.39 -10.95
N ARG A 250 20.26 10.87 -9.79
CA ARG A 250 20.44 10.09 -8.56
C ARG A 250 19.58 8.83 -8.61
N TYR A 251 20.18 7.68 -8.34
CA TYR A 251 19.51 6.38 -8.37
C TYR A 251 18.30 6.27 -7.40
N ASN A 252 18.23 7.14 -6.41
CA ASN A 252 17.13 7.25 -5.43
C ASN A 252 16.36 8.58 -5.52
N ALA A 253 16.43 9.27 -6.65
CA ALA A 253 15.66 10.50 -6.86
C ALA A 253 14.16 10.22 -6.85
N THR A 254 13.39 11.12 -6.25
CA THR A 254 11.92 11.05 -6.22
C THR A 254 11.26 11.94 -7.26
N THR A 255 12.05 12.73 -7.95
CA THR A 255 11.66 13.58 -9.08
C THR A 255 12.71 13.47 -10.16
N GLY A 256 12.32 13.53 -11.38
CA GLY A 256 13.25 13.52 -12.50
C GLY A 256 12.57 13.85 -13.77
N PRO A 257 13.24 14.45 -14.82
CA PRO A 257 13.10 13.86 -16.10
C PRO A 257 14.17 12.80 -16.20
N LEU A 258 13.80 11.58 -16.11
CA LEU A 258 14.69 10.51 -16.52
C LEU A 258 14.72 10.48 -18.04
N ASP A 259 15.87 10.10 -18.58
CA ASP A 259 15.96 9.70 -19.97
C ASP A 259 14.88 8.64 -20.27
N PRO A 260 14.17 8.71 -21.41
CA PRO A 260 13.12 7.74 -21.76
C PRO A 260 13.57 6.28 -21.69
N HIS A 261 14.84 6.01 -21.96
CA HIS A 261 15.41 4.67 -21.83
C HIS A 261 15.46 4.22 -20.36
N LEU A 262 15.89 5.10 -19.45
CA LEU A 262 15.95 4.81 -18.02
C LEU A 262 14.54 4.62 -17.42
N ILE A 263 13.57 5.41 -17.86
CA ILE A 263 12.15 5.22 -17.49
C ILE A 263 11.67 3.84 -17.92
N LYS A 264 11.97 3.45 -19.17
CA LYS A 264 11.58 2.13 -19.69
C LYS A 264 12.21 1.00 -18.87
N GLU A 265 13.49 1.09 -18.51
CA GLU A 265 14.17 0.08 -17.69
C GLU A 265 13.55 0.00 -16.30
N MET A 266 13.21 1.14 -15.68
CA MET A 266 12.48 1.20 -14.40
C MET A 266 11.11 0.51 -14.51
N GLN A 267 10.32 0.83 -15.54
CA GLN A 267 9.01 0.23 -15.80
C GLN A 267 9.11 -1.29 -16.00
N ILE A 268 10.10 -1.75 -16.78
CA ILE A 268 10.36 -3.19 -16.99
C ILE A 268 10.56 -3.88 -15.63
N GLY A 269 11.42 -3.32 -14.77
CA GLY A 269 11.69 -3.89 -13.46
C GLY A 269 10.47 -3.90 -12.55
N TYR A 270 9.71 -2.82 -12.51
CA TYR A 270 8.50 -2.69 -11.71
C TYR A 270 7.41 -3.68 -12.16
N TYR A 271 7.13 -3.77 -13.47
CA TYR A 271 6.15 -4.72 -14.02
C TYR A 271 6.60 -6.18 -13.87
N ALA A 272 7.91 -6.43 -13.98
CA ALA A 272 8.49 -7.74 -13.69
C ALA A 272 8.23 -8.17 -12.23
N CYS A 273 8.42 -7.26 -11.27
CA CYS A 273 8.12 -7.52 -9.87
C CYS A 273 6.63 -7.82 -9.64
N ILE A 274 5.71 -7.07 -10.28
CA ILE A 274 4.26 -7.32 -10.18
C ILE A 274 3.90 -8.70 -10.71
N THR A 275 4.35 -9.04 -11.92
CA THR A 275 4.06 -10.36 -12.51
C THR A 275 4.67 -11.50 -11.70
N HIS A 276 5.84 -11.30 -11.11
CA HIS A 276 6.44 -12.26 -10.21
C HIS A 276 5.59 -12.48 -8.95
N VAL A 277 5.14 -11.41 -8.31
CA VAL A 277 4.19 -11.49 -7.17
C VAL A 277 2.91 -12.21 -7.57
N ASP A 278 2.33 -11.88 -8.71
CA ASP A 278 1.11 -12.53 -9.24
C ASP A 278 1.29 -14.05 -9.39
N HIS A 279 2.42 -14.49 -9.97
CA HIS A 279 2.71 -15.92 -10.12
C HIS A 279 2.90 -16.61 -8.75
N GLN A 280 3.47 -15.93 -7.76
CA GLN A 280 3.58 -16.48 -6.43
C GLN A 280 2.23 -16.55 -5.71
N ILE A 281 1.33 -15.57 -5.93
CA ILE A 281 -0.07 -15.65 -5.47
C ILE A 281 -0.77 -16.86 -6.10
N GLY A 282 -0.50 -17.16 -7.38
CA GLY A 282 -1.00 -18.38 -8.04
C GLY A 282 -0.60 -19.67 -7.29
N ARG A 283 0.65 -19.75 -6.77
CA ARG A 283 1.09 -20.87 -5.93
C ARG A 283 0.31 -20.96 -4.62
N LEU A 284 0.04 -19.83 -3.96
CA LEU A 284 -0.76 -19.80 -2.73
C LEU A 284 -2.20 -20.27 -2.98
N VAL A 285 -2.82 -19.79 -4.06
CA VAL A 285 -4.17 -20.22 -4.47
C VAL A 285 -4.20 -21.72 -4.78
N GLN A 286 -3.20 -22.23 -5.49
CA GLN A 286 -3.09 -23.67 -5.76
C GLN A 286 -3.02 -24.47 -4.46
N ALA A 287 -2.23 -24.02 -3.47
CA ALA A 287 -2.17 -24.68 -2.17
C ALA A 287 -3.53 -24.68 -1.43
N LEU A 288 -4.30 -23.59 -1.53
CA LEU A 288 -5.67 -23.55 -0.98
C LEU A 288 -6.58 -24.59 -1.63
N VAL A 289 -6.48 -24.80 -2.94
CA VAL A 289 -7.22 -25.81 -3.66
C VAL A 289 -6.79 -27.22 -3.21
N GLU A 290 -5.50 -27.50 -3.17
CA GLU A 290 -4.96 -28.81 -2.77
C GLU A 290 -5.33 -29.18 -1.33
N HIS A 291 -5.35 -28.22 -0.42
CA HIS A 291 -5.79 -28.40 0.95
C HIS A 291 -7.32 -28.34 1.14
N LYS A 292 -8.10 -28.18 0.08
CA LYS A 292 -9.56 -28.05 0.09
C LYS A 292 -10.07 -26.91 0.98
N LEU A 293 -9.40 -25.78 0.91
CA LEU A 293 -9.68 -24.59 1.70
C LEU A 293 -10.36 -23.50 0.88
N ILE A 294 -10.17 -23.50 -0.42
CA ILE A 294 -10.58 -22.39 -1.30
C ILE A 294 -12.08 -22.07 -1.19
N ASP A 295 -12.93 -23.09 -1.06
CA ASP A 295 -14.40 -22.95 -0.98
C ASP A 295 -14.89 -22.42 0.40
N ASN A 296 -13.99 -22.32 1.38
CA ASN A 296 -14.29 -21.74 2.70
C ASN A 296 -13.28 -20.64 3.07
N THR A 297 -12.81 -19.89 2.08
CA THR A 297 -11.82 -18.82 2.29
C THR A 297 -12.25 -17.56 1.57
N ILE A 298 -12.19 -16.43 2.28
CA ILE A 298 -12.32 -15.07 1.71
C ILE A 298 -10.93 -14.47 1.63
N ILE A 299 -10.60 -13.89 0.46
CA ILE A 299 -9.31 -13.27 0.17
C ILE A 299 -9.54 -11.79 -0.12
N ILE A 300 -8.85 -10.90 0.60
CA ILE A 300 -8.73 -9.49 0.22
C ILE A 300 -7.32 -9.29 -0.36
N PHE A 301 -7.25 -8.60 -1.50
CA PHE A 301 -6.01 -8.13 -2.10
C PHE A 301 -5.97 -6.62 -2.09
N THR A 302 -4.83 -6.05 -1.68
CA THR A 302 -4.58 -4.60 -1.70
C THR A 302 -3.08 -4.26 -1.70
N SER A 303 -2.76 -2.97 -1.75
CA SER A 303 -1.43 -2.39 -1.54
C SER A 303 -1.51 -1.27 -0.50
N ASP A 304 -0.40 -0.97 0.17
CA ASP A 304 -0.36 0.15 1.13
C ASP A 304 -0.38 1.52 0.46
N HIS A 305 0.26 1.66 -0.68
CA HIS A 305 0.24 2.85 -1.56
C HIS A 305 0.69 2.46 -2.97
N GLY A 306 0.64 3.41 -3.89
CA GLY A 306 1.09 3.23 -5.26
C GLY A 306 2.54 3.69 -5.50
N GLU A 307 2.87 3.92 -6.77
CA GLU A 307 4.15 4.33 -7.33
C GLU A 307 3.92 5.32 -8.47
N MET A 308 4.60 6.46 -8.48
CA MET A 308 4.46 7.44 -9.57
C MET A 308 5.04 6.95 -10.90
N LEU A 309 6.09 6.13 -10.86
CA LEU A 309 6.69 5.43 -12.00
C LEU A 309 7.04 6.34 -13.21
N GLY A 310 7.37 7.59 -12.95
CA GLY A 310 7.67 8.61 -13.95
C GLY A 310 6.48 9.50 -14.32
N ASP A 311 5.27 9.18 -13.92
CA ASP A 311 4.10 10.04 -14.16
C ASP A 311 4.33 11.41 -13.51
N HIS A 312 4.01 12.48 -14.24
CA HIS A 312 4.25 13.87 -13.85
C HIS A 312 5.70 14.15 -13.43
N ASN A 313 6.67 13.42 -14.00
CA ASN A 313 8.08 13.45 -13.64
C ASN A 313 8.38 13.09 -12.18
N TYR A 314 7.46 12.40 -11.49
CA TYR A 314 7.67 11.88 -10.14
C TYR A 314 7.97 10.38 -10.14
N ILE A 315 8.72 9.95 -9.16
CA ILE A 315 9.05 8.56 -8.87
C ILE A 315 8.74 8.30 -7.41
N GLN A 316 8.43 7.04 -7.06
CA GLN A 316 8.02 6.63 -5.71
C GLN A 316 6.63 7.18 -5.32
N LYS A 317 6.45 7.52 -4.08
CA LYS A 317 5.22 7.74 -3.33
C LYS A 317 5.18 9.09 -2.62
N ALA A 318 4.27 9.22 -1.68
CA ALA A 318 4.10 10.43 -0.87
C ALA A 318 3.71 11.66 -1.70
N ARG A 319 2.84 11.46 -2.68
CA ARG A 319 2.28 12.50 -3.54
C ARG A 319 0.76 12.39 -3.55
N PRO A 320 0.02 13.50 -3.75
CA PRO A 320 -1.44 13.47 -3.78
C PRO A 320 -2.01 12.97 -5.12
N TYR A 321 -1.18 12.42 -6.02
CA TYR A 321 -1.58 12.04 -7.38
C TYR A 321 -1.94 10.57 -7.49
N GLN A 322 -2.74 10.23 -8.52
CA GLN A 322 -3.30 8.90 -8.73
C GLN A 322 -2.24 7.79 -8.68
N GLY A 323 -1.07 7.99 -9.30
CA GLY A 323 0.02 7.00 -9.25
C GLY A 323 0.42 6.61 -7.83
N SER A 324 0.36 7.54 -6.87
CA SER A 324 0.77 7.33 -5.48
C SER A 324 -0.36 6.91 -4.55
N ILE A 325 -1.58 7.48 -4.71
CA ILE A 325 -2.69 7.27 -3.78
C ILE A 325 -3.66 6.18 -4.21
N HIS A 326 -3.83 5.92 -5.50
CA HIS A 326 -4.74 4.90 -6.01
C HIS A 326 -4.10 3.51 -5.90
N ILE A 327 -4.80 2.61 -5.20
CA ILE A 327 -4.33 1.26 -4.87
C ILE A 327 -5.29 0.20 -5.42
N PRO A 328 -4.81 -1.02 -5.72
CA PRO A 328 -5.70 -2.11 -6.07
C PRO A 328 -6.50 -2.56 -4.85
N MET A 329 -7.77 -2.89 -5.03
CA MET A 329 -8.61 -3.44 -3.96
C MET A 329 -9.68 -4.37 -4.55
N PHE A 330 -9.71 -5.61 -4.07
CA PHE A 330 -10.83 -6.52 -4.32
C PHE A 330 -11.02 -7.51 -3.17
N ILE A 331 -12.25 -8.02 -3.05
CA ILE A 331 -12.58 -9.13 -2.16
C ILE A 331 -13.00 -10.31 -3.03
N SER A 332 -12.37 -11.47 -2.87
CA SER A 332 -12.63 -12.71 -3.61
C SER A 332 -13.04 -13.83 -2.68
N GLY A 333 -13.99 -14.66 -3.11
CA GLY A 333 -14.48 -15.82 -2.38
C GLY A 333 -15.85 -16.25 -2.88
N PRO A 334 -16.41 -17.37 -2.39
CA PRO A 334 -17.78 -17.81 -2.75
C PRO A 334 -18.83 -16.73 -2.45
N GLU A 335 -19.79 -16.51 -3.36
CA GLU A 335 -20.86 -15.51 -3.18
C GLU A 335 -21.65 -15.73 -1.89
N GLU A 336 -21.82 -16.98 -1.48
CA GLU A 336 -22.52 -17.35 -0.24
C GLU A 336 -21.78 -16.83 1.01
N LEU A 337 -20.44 -16.83 0.98
CA LEU A 337 -19.63 -16.30 2.07
C LEU A 337 -19.53 -14.78 2.02
N LEU A 338 -19.48 -14.19 0.82
CA LEU A 338 -19.45 -12.75 0.62
C LEU A 338 -20.79 -12.07 0.97
N GLY A 339 -21.90 -12.82 0.88
CA GLY A 339 -23.24 -12.27 1.04
C GLY A 339 -23.64 -11.30 -0.08
N ARG A 340 -22.87 -11.27 -1.20
CA ARG A 340 -23.10 -10.37 -2.34
C ARG A 340 -22.61 -10.99 -3.66
N LYS A 341 -23.15 -10.48 -4.77
CA LYS A 341 -22.78 -10.91 -6.12
C LYS A 341 -21.41 -10.38 -6.55
N TYR A 342 -20.74 -11.14 -7.42
CA TYR A 342 -19.53 -10.70 -8.09
C TYR A 342 -19.79 -9.48 -8.97
N GLY A 343 -18.80 -8.63 -9.09
CA GLY A 343 -18.88 -7.45 -9.94
C GLY A 343 -17.96 -6.31 -9.54
N VAL A 344 -18.29 -5.13 -10.04
CA VAL A 344 -17.59 -3.89 -9.73
C VAL A 344 -18.45 -3.07 -8.76
N ASP A 345 -17.84 -2.57 -7.72
CA ASP A 345 -18.46 -1.65 -6.76
C ASP A 345 -17.72 -0.30 -6.81
N GLU A 346 -18.42 0.71 -7.31
CA GLU A 346 -17.89 2.07 -7.50
C GLU A 346 -17.79 2.88 -6.20
N SER A 347 -17.99 2.28 -5.03
CA SER A 347 -17.87 2.98 -3.75
C SER A 347 -16.44 3.49 -3.54
N LEU A 348 -16.32 4.62 -2.85
CA LEU A 348 -15.03 5.09 -2.36
C LEU A 348 -14.60 4.23 -1.18
N VAL A 349 -13.50 3.49 -1.34
CA VAL A 349 -12.94 2.63 -0.29
C VAL A 349 -11.50 3.03 0.02
N GLU A 350 -11.07 2.69 1.22
CA GLU A 350 -9.69 2.95 1.65
C GLU A 350 -9.19 1.87 2.62
N LEU A 351 -7.92 1.92 3.00
CA LEU A 351 -7.29 0.88 3.81
C LEU A 351 -7.96 0.67 5.17
N ARG A 352 -8.53 1.72 5.78
CA ARG A 352 -9.25 1.58 7.07
C ARG A 352 -10.50 0.70 6.99
N ASP A 353 -11.01 0.44 5.79
CA ASP A 353 -12.21 -0.39 5.58
C ASP A 353 -11.91 -1.90 5.65
N VAL A 354 -10.64 -2.29 5.57
CA VAL A 354 -10.21 -3.70 5.58
C VAL A 354 -10.49 -4.34 6.94
N MET A 355 -10.11 -3.69 8.04
CA MET A 355 -10.30 -4.23 9.40
C MET A 355 -11.78 -4.45 9.74
N PRO A 356 -12.72 -3.47 9.62
CA PRO A 356 -14.13 -3.72 9.88
C PRO A 356 -14.73 -4.76 8.94
N THR A 357 -14.22 -4.91 7.71
CA THR A 357 -14.64 -5.98 6.80
C THR A 357 -14.28 -7.35 7.35
N PHE A 358 -13.08 -7.53 7.90
CA PHE A 358 -12.69 -8.81 8.50
C PHE A 358 -13.46 -9.14 9.78
N ILE A 359 -13.76 -8.15 10.60
CA ILE A 359 -14.61 -8.31 11.79
C ILE A 359 -16.01 -8.74 11.38
N ASP A 360 -16.57 -8.16 10.33
CA ASP A 360 -17.89 -8.53 9.77
C ASP A 360 -17.89 -9.95 9.21
N ILE A 361 -16.83 -10.35 8.48
CA ILE A 361 -16.61 -11.73 7.99
C ILE A 361 -16.56 -12.74 9.16
N ALA A 362 -15.93 -12.35 10.27
CA ALA A 362 -15.85 -13.19 11.46
C ALA A 362 -17.19 -13.32 12.20
N GLY A 363 -18.20 -12.53 11.83
CA GLY A 363 -19.52 -12.49 12.47
C GLY A 363 -19.52 -11.74 13.81
N GLU A 364 -18.53 -10.88 14.04
CA GLU A 364 -18.36 -10.10 15.25
C GLU A 364 -18.92 -8.66 15.09
N ILE A 365 -19.15 -8.01 16.21
CA ILE A 365 -19.61 -6.61 16.22
C ILE A 365 -18.43 -5.70 15.90
N ILE A 366 -18.58 -4.88 14.88
CA ILE A 366 -17.59 -3.85 14.54
C ILE A 366 -17.55 -2.80 15.66
N PRO A 367 -16.38 -2.54 16.29
CA PRO A 367 -16.26 -1.51 17.31
C PRO A 367 -16.64 -0.12 16.78
N GLU A 368 -17.42 0.64 17.55
CA GLU A 368 -17.83 2.01 17.19
C GLU A 368 -16.66 2.99 17.10
N SER A 369 -15.53 2.65 17.69
CA SER A 369 -14.30 3.46 17.64
C SER A 369 -13.56 3.40 16.29
N LEU A 370 -13.97 2.52 15.37
CA LEU A 370 -13.36 2.43 14.05
C LEU A 370 -13.96 3.48 13.09
N ASP A 371 -13.11 4.07 12.27
CA ASP A 371 -13.52 5.03 11.23
C ASP A 371 -13.88 4.33 9.91
N GLY A 372 -13.42 3.11 9.74
CA GLY A 372 -13.66 2.30 8.53
C GLY A 372 -15.06 1.70 8.48
N GLN A 373 -15.48 1.30 7.30
CA GLN A 373 -16.76 0.65 7.02
C GLN A 373 -16.54 -0.71 6.38
N SER A 374 -17.45 -1.69 6.65
CA SER A 374 -17.35 -3.01 6.01
C SER A 374 -17.64 -2.94 4.52
N MET A 375 -16.70 -3.38 3.69
CA MET A 375 -16.85 -3.50 2.24
C MET A 375 -17.82 -4.59 1.80
N LEU A 376 -18.35 -5.41 2.71
CA LEU A 376 -19.44 -6.33 2.43
C LEU A 376 -20.82 -5.62 2.42
N LYS A 377 -20.86 -4.41 2.95
CA LYS A 377 -22.07 -3.56 3.05
C LYS A 377 -22.00 -2.40 2.09
N ASN A 378 -23.06 -1.65 1.97
CA ASN A 378 -23.04 -0.40 1.22
C ASN A 378 -22.20 0.63 1.98
N ILE A 379 -21.18 1.17 1.33
CA ILE A 379 -20.34 2.24 1.88
C ILE A 379 -20.95 3.57 1.47
N ASP A 380 -21.40 4.33 2.47
CA ASP A 380 -21.93 5.69 2.31
C ASP A 380 -20.83 6.72 2.62
N ARG A 381 -19.94 6.90 1.65
CA ARG A 381 -18.84 7.86 1.73
C ARG A 381 -18.82 8.74 0.49
N SER A 382 -18.93 10.04 0.68
CA SER A 382 -18.95 11.02 -0.42
C SER A 382 -17.55 11.51 -0.80
N TYR A 383 -16.58 11.44 0.11
CA TYR A 383 -15.19 11.82 -0.12
C TYR A 383 -14.23 11.05 0.81
N ILE A 384 -12.95 11.08 0.48
CA ILE A 384 -11.86 10.68 1.34
C ILE A 384 -10.97 11.91 1.58
N HIS A 385 -10.66 12.18 2.84
CA HIS A 385 -9.61 13.11 3.23
C HIS A 385 -8.29 12.35 3.31
N GLY A 386 -7.27 12.83 2.63
CA GLY A 386 -5.93 12.27 2.70
C GLY A 386 -4.87 13.35 2.85
N GLU A 387 -3.69 12.93 3.29
CA GLU A 387 -2.57 13.83 3.57
C GLU A 387 -1.23 13.11 3.54
N HIS A 388 -0.17 13.89 3.39
CA HIS A 388 1.16 13.44 3.75
C HIS A 388 1.99 14.62 4.25
N LEU A 389 2.41 14.52 5.50
CA LEU A 389 3.19 15.56 6.13
C LEU A 389 4.66 15.17 6.19
N TYR A 390 5.51 16.14 5.95
CA TYR A 390 6.95 16.04 6.06
C TYR A 390 7.41 16.98 7.16
N ASP A 391 8.48 16.62 7.86
CA ASP A 391 9.09 17.54 8.81
C ASP A 391 9.71 18.73 8.05
N PHE A 392 9.19 19.93 8.30
CA PHE A 392 9.64 21.21 7.71
C PHE A 392 9.75 21.23 6.16
N CYS A 393 8.88 20.53 5.44
CA CYS A 393 8.97 20.44 3.98
C CYS A 393 7.80 21.13 3.26
N GLN A 394 8.13 21.94 2.24
CA GLN A 394 7.15 22.63 1.37
C GLN A 394 6.20 21.67 0.63
N LYS A 395 6.51 20.37 0.59
CA LYS A 395 5.72 19.34 -0.08
C LYS A 395 4.61 18.73 0.78
N SER A 396 4.48 19.18 2.05
CA SER A 396 3.37 18.75 2.92
C SER A 396 2.04 19.17 2.32
N HIS A 397 1.13 18.21 2.15
CA HIS A 397 -0.13 18.43 1.44
C HIS A 397 -1.30 17.73 2.12
N GLN A 398 -2.47 18.26 1.84
CA GLN A 398 -3.78 17.74 2.19
C GLN A 398 -4.59 17.58 0.90
N PHE A 399 -5.49 16.60 0.83
CA PHE A 399 -6.40 16.50 -0.31
C PHE A 399 -7.77 15.97 0.08
N ILE A 400 -8.77 16.38 -0.68
CA ILE A 400 -10.11 15.78 -0.68
C ILE A 400 -10.29 15.12 -2.04
N ILE A 401 -10.62 13.84 -2.05
CA ILE A 401 -10.95 13.11 -3.27
C ILE A 401 -12.37 12.55 -3.20
N THR A 402 -13.10 12.71 -4.30
CA THR A 402 -14.42 12.11 -4.52
C THR A 402 -14.37 11.12 -5.70
N LYS A 403 -15.49 10.55 -6.09
CA LYS A 403 -15.55 9.71 -7.31
C LYS A 403 -15.29 10.48 -8.61
N LYS A 404 -15.42 11.81 -8.58
CA LYS A 404 -15.43 12.67 -9.79
C LYS A 404 -14.26 13.62 -9.87
N ASP A 405 -13.71 14.01 -8.73
CA ASP A 405 -12.74 15.08 -8.68
C ASP A 405 -11.85 15.01 -7.45
N LYS A 406 -10.79 15.80 -7.47
CA LYS A 406 -9.84 15.94 -6.38
C LYS A 406 -9.40 17.39 -6.23
N TYR A 407 -9.35 17.84 -4.98
CA TYR A 407 -8.77 19.10 -4.56
C TYR A 407 -7.55 18.82 -3.69
N VAL A 408 -6.44 19.52 -3.95
CA VAL A 408 -5.17 19.42 -3.22
C VAL A 408 -4.79 20.78 -2.70
N TRP A 409 -4.30 20.84 -1.46
CA TRP A 409 -3.74 22.03 -0.83
C TRP A 409 -2.37 21.72 -0.22
N TYR A 410 -1.36 22.53 -0.58
CA TYR A 410 -0.01 22.44 -0.02
C TYR A 410 0.09 23.36 1.20
N SER A 411 0.17 22.78 2.40
CA SER A 411 0.03 23.48 3.67
C SER A 411 1.14 24.49 3.98
N GLN A 412 2.31 24.36 3.34
CA GLN A 412 3.45 25.25 3.56
C GLN A 412 3.53 26.41 2.58
N THR A 413 2.97 26.27 1.39
CA THR A 413 3.03 27.30 0.33
C THR A 413 1.69 27.96 0.08
N GLY A 414 0.58 27.29 0.44
CA GLY A 414 -0.77 27.72 0.10
C GLY A 414 -1.16 27.42 -1.35
N GLU A 415 -0.31 26.73 -2.11
CA GLU A 415 -0.63 26.32 -3.46
C GLU A 415 -1.82 25.36 -3.46
N GLU A 416 -2.69 25.50 -4.45
CA GLU A 416 -3.88 24.69 -4.64
C GLU A 416 -3.90 24.06 -6.01
N GLN A 417 -4.46 22.85 -6.11
CA GLN A 417 -4.71 22.17 -7.38
C GLN A 417 -6.12 21.57 -7.38
N TYR A 418 -6.72 21.49 -8.55
CA TYR A 418 -8.00 20.81 -8.77
C TYR A 418 -7.95 19.94 -10.02
N PHE A 419 -8.43 18.71 -9.92
CA PHE A 419 -8.47 17.75 -11.02
C PHE A 419 -9.88 17.17 -11.17
N ASN A 420 -10.41 17.23 -12.40
CA ASN A 420 -11.67 16.57 -12.75
C ASN A 420 -11.40 15.14 -13.20
N LEU A 421 -11.47 14.20 -12.25
CA LEU A 421 -11.11 12.78 -12.49
C LEU A 421 -12.11 12.03 -13.40
N GLU A 422 -13.33 12.53 -13.59
CA GLU A 422 -14.33 11.97 -14.49
C GLU A 422 -13.92 12.13 -15.96
N ASN A 423 -13.32 13.28 -16.32
CA ASN A 423 -12.89 13.59 -17.67
C ASN A 423 -11.37 13.47 -17.87
N ASP A 424 -10.60 13.59 -16.81
CA ASP A 424 -9.14 13.52 -16.78
C ASP A 424 -8.66 12.64 -15.62
N PRO A 425 -8.83 11.32 -15.70
CA PRO A 425 -8.44 10.39 -14.64
C PRO A 425 -6.93 10.34 -14.38
N TYR A 426 -6.15 10.96 -15.26
CA TYR A 426 -4.70 11.00 -15.17
C TYR A 426 -4.14 12.34 -14.69
N GLU A 427 -5.00 13.30 -14.32
CA GLU A 427 -4.58 14.58 -13.72
C GLU A 427 -3.66 15.41 -14.62
N CYS A 428 -3.93 15.40 -15.92
CA CYS A 428 -3.14 16.12 -16.91
C CYS A 428 -3.38 17.63 -16.88
N HIS A 429 -4.57 18.06 -16.43
CA HIS A 429 -4.97 19.47 -16.39
C HIS A 429 -5.28 19.92 -14.97
N ASN A 430 -4.58 21.00 -14.51
CA ASN A 430 -4.89 21.63 -13.23
C ASN A 430 -5.95 22.75 -13.42
N GLY A 431 -7.21 22.41 -13.20
CA GLY A 431 -8.36 23.29 -13.36
C GLY A 431 -8.59 24.28 -12.21
N ILE A 432 -7.60 24.55 -11.34
CA ILE A 432 -7.78 25.43 -10.15
C ILE A 432 -8.20 26.86 -10.52
N ASN A 433 -7.81 27.34 -11.70
CA ASN A 433 -8.13 28.68 -12.19
C ASN A 433 -9.32 28.70 -13.18
N ASP A 434 -9.92 27.55 -13.48
CA ASP A 434 -11.01 27.47 -14.44
C ASP A 434 -12.32 27.93 -13.79
N LEU A 435 -12.98 28.88 -14.44
CA LEU A 435 -14.20 29.49 -13.91
C LEU A 435 -15.34 28.46 -13.76
N GLU A 436 -15.40 27.47 -14.62
CA GLU A 436 -16.43 26.42 -14.57
C GLU A 436 -16.34 25.56 -13.32
N TYR A 437 -15.17 25.39 -12.71
CA TYR A 437 -14.97 24.58 -11.50
C TYR A 437 -15.04 25.40 -10.20
N LYS A 438 -15.18 26.71 -10.27
CA LYS A 438 -15.08 27.61 -9.10
C LYS A 438 -15.99 27.20 -7.93
N GLU A 439 -17.27 26.90 -8.21
CA GLU A 439 -18.22 26.51 -7.15
C GLU A 439 -17.81 25.15 -6.53
N ARG A 440 -17.39 24.24 -7.37
CA ARG A 440 -16.94 22.90 -6.93
C ARG A 440 -15.66 22.97 -6.11
N ILE A 441 -14.68 23.75 -6.53
CA ILE A 441 -13.44 24.01 -5.77
C ILE A 441 -13.77 24.61 -4.40
N ASN A 442 -14.65 25.59 -4.34
CA ASN A 442 -15.06 26.19 -3.06
C ASN A 442 -15.71 25.18 -2.12
N LEU A 443 -16.53 24.26 -2.65
CA LEU A 443 -17.14 23.19 -1.86
C LEU A 443 -16.07 22.24 -1.30
N LEU A 444 -15.15 21.76 -2.12
CA LEU A 444 -14.09 20.84 -1.66
C LEU A 444 -13.14 21.51 -0.66
N ARG A 445 -12.83 22.80 -0.87
CA ARG A 445 -12.06 23.61 0.08
C ARG A 445 -12.80 23.75 1.41
N SER A 446 -14.11 23.99 1.41
CA SER A 446 -14.90 24.09 2.64
C SER A 446 -14.95 22.76 3.41
N ILE A 447 -15.01 21.64 2.70
CA ILE A 447 -14.88 20.29 3.31
C ILE A 447 -13.51 20.17 3.99
N LEU A 448 -12.43 20.52 3.30
CA LEU A 448 -11.08 20.44 3.88
C LEU A 448 -10.89 21.37 5.08
N ILE A 449 -11.46 22.59 5.06
CA ILE A 449 -11.46 23.50 6.19
C ILE A 449 -12.12 22.85 7.42
N SER A 450 -13.27 22.21 7.23
CA SER A 450 -13.98 21.52 8.31
C SER A 450 -13.22 20.27 8.81
N GLU A 451 -12.65 19.47 7.92
CA GLU A 451 -11.82 18.28 8.30
C GLU A 451 -10.59 18.65 9.15
N LEU A 452 -10.07 19.87 8.98
CA LEU A 452 -8.84 20.33 9.61
C LEU A 452 -9.09 21.30 10.79
N GLU A 453 -10.35 21.61 11.15
CA GLU A 453 -10.69 22.59 12.19
C GLU A 453 -10.05 22.24 13.55
N ASP A 454 -10.09 20.96 13.93
CA ASP A 454 -9.51 20.45 15.19
C ASP A 454 -8.08 19.89 15.03
N SER A 455 -7.40 20.20 13.91
CA SER A 455 -6.04 19.73 13.70
C SER A 455 -5.07 20.30 14.72
N GLU A 456 -4.21 19.45 15.33
CA GLU A 456 -3.25 19.91 16.35
C GLU A 456 -2.20 20.88 15.78
N GLU A 457 -1.99 20.89 14.46
CA GLU A 457 -1.11 21.81 13.75
C GLU A 457 -1.72 23.20 13.56
N GLY A 458 -3.06 23.31 13.67
CA GLY A 458 -3.79 24.56 13.47
C GLY A 458 -3.98 24.96 12.01
N TYR A 459 -4.21 23.97 11.13
CA TYR A 459 -4.38 24.19 9.68
C TYR A 459 -5.66 24.93 9.29
N SER A 460 -6.62 25.04 10.21
CA SER A 460 -7.90 25.70 9.95
C SER A 460 -8.34 26.52 11.16
N ASP A 461 -8.98 27.67 10.93
CA ASP A 461 -9.68 28.47 11.92
C ASP A 461 -11.23 28.35 11.82
N GLY A 462 -11.71 27.35 11.03
CA GLY A 462 -13.10 27.12 10.73
C GLY A 462 -13.63 27.96 9.55
N GLU A 463 -12.91 29.00 9.12
CA GLU A 463 -13.29 29.86 7.99
C GLU A 463 -12.32 29.70 6.80
N ARG A 464 -11.05 29.45 7.08
CA ARG A 464 -9.98 29.35 6.06
C ARG A 464 -8.87 28.41 6.45
N LEU A 465 -8.08 27.99 5.45
CA LEU A 465 -6.86 27.24 5.61
C LEU A 465 -5.70 28.16 6.03
N ILE A 466 -4.90 27.73 7.00
CA ILE A 466 -3.78 28.48 7.58
C ILE A 466 -2.46 27.92 7.04
N VAL A 467 -1.76 28.74 6.27
CA VAL A 467 -0.49 28.38 5.62
C VAL A 467 0.69 28.53 6.57
N GLY A 468 1.68 27.63 6.45
CA GLY A 468 2.96 27.73 7.17
C GLY A 468 2.92 27.21 8.60
N CYS A 469 1.90 26.46 8.99
CA CYS A 469 1.84 25.79 10.27
C CYS A 469 2.96 24.77 10.40
N LYS A 470 3.46 24.55 11.64
CA LYS A 470 4.50 23.56 11.90
C LYS A 470 3.95 22.14 11.62
N THR A 471 4.58 21.44 10.71
CA THR A 471 4.23 20.06 10.35
C THR A 471 5.05 19.05 11.15
N LYS A 472 4.48 17.87 11.38
CA LYS A 472 5.16 16.68 11.90
C LYS A 472 4.47 15.43 11.36
N PRO A 473 5.22 14.35 11.10
CA PRO A 473 4.66 13.13 10.52
C PRO A 473 3.85 12.28 11.52
N SER A 474 4.07 12.46 12.83
CA SER A 474 3.30 11.79 13.88
C SER A 474 2.65 12.79 14.81
N LEU A 475 1.37 12.61 15.10
CA LEU A 475 0.58 13.43 16.01
C LEU A 475 0.76 12.98 17.46
N SER A 476 0.33 13.83 18.42
CA SER A 476 0.51 13.54 19.84
C SER A 476 -0.23 12.28 20.31
N ASN A 477 -1.39 11.95 19.72
CA ASN A 477 -2.12 10.72 20.03
C ASN A 477 -1.38 9.43 19.65
N ALA A 478 -0.44 9.46 18.70
CA ALA A 478 0.40 8.31 18.36
C ALA A 478 1.48 8.02 19.42
N THR A 479 1.83 9.02 20.22
CA THR A 479 2.96 8.96 21.16
C THR A 479 2.52 8.88 22.64
N MET A 480 1.26 9.17 22.94
CA MET A 480 0.75 9.30 24.31
C MET A 480 0.04 8.03 24.88
N LYS A 481 -0.03 6.93 24.12
CA LYS A 481 -0.72 5.72 24.57
C LYS A 481 0.22 4.62 24.99
#